data_cd45c12a428d0776385b177d7f09784f
#
_entry.id   cd45c12a428d0776385b177d7f09784f
#
_cell.length_a   1.000
_cell.length_b   1.000
_cell.length_c   1.000
_cell.angle_alpha   90.00
_cell.angle_beta   90.00
_cell.angle_gamma   90.00
#
_symmetry.space_group_name_H-M   'P 1'
#
loop_
_entity.id
_entity.type
_entity.pdbx_description
1 polymer ?
#
loop_
_entity_poly.entity_id
_entity_poly.type
_entity_poly.pdbx_seq_one_letter_code
_entity_poly.pdbx_strand_id
1 'polypeptide(L)'
;GLDLAESIGAGLAKAAVAYTSNGIQRDLSDQLEDSSDVSIITIKSEEGLEIMRHTLTAQVLAQAVKNIYPDAKLAIGPTIDNGFYYDFYFNNSFSIDDLKAVEDEMRKIIKSKSVVTKTLHTKDEAISLFDDLDESFKAEIIVDSEQTNDFQIYTQEQTGFIDLCRGPHLPSLDFIGEFKLTHVSGAYWRGDSTKPMLTRIYGTAWNTKQELNDHLTKLEEAEKRDHRKLGKELDLFHFQEEAPGMVFWHPSGWTIYS
;
A
#
# COMPACT_ATOMS: atom_id res chain seq x y z
N GLY A 1 19.54 7.08 -12.85
CA GLY A 1 19.66 6.83 -11.40
C GLY A 1 20.65 5.74 -11.07
N LEU A 2 20.52 4.56 -11.65
CA LEU A 2 21.38 3.41 -11.33
C LEU A 2 22.86 3.69 -11.66
N ASP A 3 23.16 4.18 -12.86
CA ASP A 3 24.53 4.48 -13.30
C ASP A 3 25.24 5.48 -12.37
N LEU A 4 24.46 6.46 -11.85
CA LEU A 4 24.99 7.40 -10.86
C LEU A 4 25.32 6.67 -9.54
N ALA A 5 24.45 5.82 -9.05
CA ALA A 5 24.70 5.05 -7.83
C ALA A 5 25.93 4.13 -7.98
N GLU A 6 26.11 3.49 -9.16
CA GLU A 6 27.28 2.67 -9.51
C GLU A 6 28.56 3.49 -9.55
N SER A 7 28.52 4.69 -10.12
CA SER A 7 29.67 5.60 -10.20
C SER A 7 30.16 6.07 -8.83
N ILE A 8 29.25 6.18 -7.85
CA ILE A 8 29.58 6.54 -6.45
C ILE A 8 30.15 5.34 -5.71
N GLY A 9 29.56 4.16 -5.88
CA GLY A 9 30.09 2.94 -5.29
C GLY A 9 29.15 1.74 -5.36
N ALA A 10 29.75 0.55 -5.52
CA ALA A 10 29.00 -0.70 -5.67
C ALA A 10 28.10 -1.04 -4.45
N GLY A 11 28.45 -0.59 -3.25
CA GLY A 11 27.61 -0.77 -2.06
C GLY A 11 26.34 0.07 -2.11
N LEU A 12 26.44 1.30 -2.59
CA LEU A 12 25.31 2.19 -2.78
C LEU A 12 24.38 1.66 -3.90
N ALA A 13 24.94 1.27 -5.04
CA ALA A 13 24.17 0.72 -6.16
C ALA A 13 23.33 -0.51 -5.74
N LYS A 14 23.88 -1.40 -4.91
CA LYS A 14 23.14 -2.58 -4.40
C LYS A 14 22.02 -2.23 -3.45
N ALA A 15 22.07 -1.11 -2.77
CA ALA A 15 21.07 -0.68 -1.79
C ALA A 15 20.07 0.33 -2.37
N ALA A 16 20.39 0.94 -3.52
CA ALA A 16 19.58 1.95 -4.18
C ALA A 16 18.28 1.36 -4.71
N VAL A 17 17.18 2.03 -4.47
CA VAL A 17 15.83 1.63 -4.92
C VAL A 17 15.14 2.71 -5.74
N ALA A 18 15.50 3.97 -5.55
CA ALA A 18 15.00 5.13 -6.27
C ALA A 18 15.98 6.29 -6.12
N TYR A 19 15.64 7.45 -6.66
CA TYR A 19 16.35 8.69 -6.40
C TYR A 19 15.39 9.87 -6.35
N THR A 20 15.83 10.98 -5.75
CA THR A 20 15.16 12.28 -5.89
C THR A 20 15.89 13.13 -6.91
N SER A 21 15.14 13.84 -7.74
CA SER A 21 15.64 14.90 -8.62
C SER A 21 14.88 16.18 -8.32
N ASN A 22 15.59 17.20 -7.84
CA ASN A 22 14.98 18.46 -7.40
C ASN A 22 13.83 18.27 -6.41
N GLY A 23 13.97 17.32 -5.47
CA GLY A 23 12.97 16.99 -4.45
C GLY A 23 11.82 16.09 -4.93
N ILE A 24 11.78 15.69 -6.19
CA ILE A 24 10.78 14.78 -6.74
C ILE A 24 11.36 13.36 -6.81
N GLN A 25 10.64 12.39 -6.23
CA GLN A 25 11.04 10.99 -6.29
C GLN A 25 10.86 10.43 -7.71
N ARG A 26 11.83 9.63 -8.14
CA ARG A 26 11.91 9.00 -9.47
C ARG A 26 12.32 7.54 -9.34
N ASP A 27 11.88 6.72 -10.29
CA ASP A 27 12.37 5.34 -10.38
C ASP A 27 13.87 5.30 -10.68
N LEU A 28 14.55 4.30 -10.17
CA LEU A 28 15.99 4.16 -10.36
C LEU A 28 16.38 4.07 -11.85
N SER A 29 15.48 3.59 -12.70
CA SER A 29 15.63 3.49 -14.15
C SER A 29 15.39 4.80 -14.92
N ASP A 30 14.81 5.83 -14.28
CA ASP A 30 14.54 7.10 -14.97
C ASP A 30 15.82 7.82 -15.33
N GLN A 31 15.77 8.55 -16.45
CA GLN A 31 16.90 9.36 -16.90
C GLN A 31 17.07 10.58 -15.98
N LEU A 32 18.33 10.86 -15.66
CA LEU A 32 18.72 12.07 -14.94
C LEU A 32 18.74 13.26 -15.91
N GLU A 33 18.17 14.37 -15.46
CA GLU A 33 18.28 15.65 -16.15
C GLU A 33 19.59 16.35 -15.76
N ASP A 34 20.21 17.05 -16.71
CA ASP A 34 21.41 17.82 -16.46
C ASP A 34 21.16 18.93 -15.42
N SER A 35 22.15 19.15 -14.56
CA SER A 35 22.09 20.19 -13.50
C SER A 35 21.01 20.00 -12.43
N SER A 36 20.55 18.76 -12.21
CA SER A 36 19.61 18.43 -11.12
C SER A 36 20.33 18.26 -9.79
N ASP A 37 19.66 18.64 -8.71
CA ASP A 37 20.04 18.22 -7.35
C ASP A 37 19.53 16.81 -7.13
N VAL A 38 20.44 15.84 -6.96
CA VAL A 38 20.10 14.40 -6.93
C VAL A 38 20.52 13.77 -5.61
N SER A 39 19.62 13.02 -4.99
CA SER A 39 19.88 12.17 -3.83
C SER A 39 19.41 10.73 -4.08
N ILE A 40 20.28 9.77 -3.80
CA ILE A 40 19.94 8.33 -3.95
C ILE A 40 19.15 7.87 -2.74
N ILE A 41 17.99 7.26 -2.99
CA ILE A 41 17.16 6.62 -1.98
C ILE A 41 17.57 5.16 -1.87
N THR A 42 17.87 4.72 -0.64
CA THR A 42 18.23 3.33 -0.37
C THR A 42 17.08 2.62 0.37
N ILE A 43 17.05 1.30 0.27
CA ILE A 43 16.00 0.49 0.92
C ILE A 43 15.94 0.69 2.45
N LYS A 44 17.02 1.14 3.07
CA LYS A 44 17.10 1.36 4.53
C LYS A 44 16.63 2.75 4.98
N SER A 45 16.44 3.69 4.06
CA SER A 45 15.88 5.00 4.40
C SER A 45 14.37 4.92 4.64
N GLU A 46 13.80 5.94 5.25
CA GLU A 46 12.35 6.05 5.47
C GLU A 46 11.59 6.07 4.14
N GLU A 47 12.08 6.85 3.18
CA GLU A 47 11.52 6.91 1.83
C GLU A 47 11.62 5.56 1.10
N GLY A 48 12.73 4.83 1.29
CA GLY A 48 12.90 3.49 0.73
C GLY A 48 11.90 2.49 1.31
N LEU A 49 11.60 2.59 2.61
CA LEU A 49 10.57 1.78 3.26
C LEU A 49 9.15 2.12 2.72
N GLU A 50 8.87 3.39 2.45
CA GLU A 50 7.60 3.81 1.83
C GLU A 50 7.46 3.27 0.41
N ILE A 51 8.52 3.36 -0.41
CA ILE A 51 8.55 2.79 -1.76
C ILE A 51 8.36 1.27 -1.72
N MET A 52 8.94 0.58 -0.73
CA MET A 52 8.73 -0.85 -0.53
C MET A 52 7.26 -1.16 -0.21
N ARG A 53 6.64 -0.42 0.71
CA ARG A 53 5.21 -0.56 1.03
C ARG A 53 4.33 -0.32 -0.18
N HIS A 54 4.65 0.72 -0.94
CA HIS A 54 3.94 1.07 -2.17
C HIS A 54 4.04 -0.05 -3.22
N THR A 55 5.23 -0.58 -3.45
CA THR A 55 5.44 -1.70 -4.38
C THR A 55 4.76 -2.98 -3.90
N LEU A 56 4.86 -3.29 -2.60
CA LEU A 56 4.18 -4.44 -2.01
C LEU A 56 2.66 -4.35 -2.22
N THR A 57 2.09 -3.17 -2.09
CA THR A 57 0.66 -2.92 -2.25
C THR A 57 0.23 -3.03 -3.70
N ALA A 58 0.80 -2.21 -4.59
CA ALA A 58 0.35 -2.06 -5.96
C ALA A 58 0.78 -3.23 -6.86
N GLN A 59 1.90 -3.88 -6.57
CA GLN A 59 2.43 -4.93 -7.41
C GLN A 59 2.18 -6.33 -6.82
N VAL A 60 2.31 -6.53 -5.52
CA VAL A 60 2.28 -7.87 -4.93
C VAL A 60 0.90 -8.21 -4.37
N LEU A 61 0.31 -7.33 -3.54
CA LEU A 61 -1.03 -7.57 -3.00
C LEU A 61 -2.08 -7.58 -4.11
N ALA A 62 -2.02 -6.60 -5.03
CA ALA A 62 -2.94 -6.53 -6.16
C ALA A 62 -2.88 -7.80 -7.02
N GLN A 63 -1.68 -8.27 -7.37
CA GLN A 63 -1.50 -9.51 -8.12
C GLN A 63 -1.96 -10.73 -7.34
N ALA A 64 -1.66 -10.84 -6.05
CA ALA A 64 -2.05 -11.99 -5.23
C ALA A 64 -3.58 -12.13 -5.17
N VAL A 65 -4.30 -11.01 -5.03
CA VAL A 65 -5.76 -11.00 -5.08
C VAL A 65 -6.27 -11.42 -6.46
N LYS A 66 -5.70 -10.90 -7.54
CA LYS A 66 -6.09 -11.31 -8.91
C LYS A 66 -5.83 -12.79 -9.20
N ASN A 67 -4.74 -13.35 -8.66
CA ASN A 67 -4.42 -14.77 -8.84
C ASN A 67 -5.45 -15.68 -8.15
N ILE A 68 -5.97 -15.28 -6.98
CA ILE A 68 -6.95 -16.06 -6.20
C ILE A 68 -8.39 -15.75 -6.65
N TYR A 69 -8.65 -14.49 -6.94
CA TYR A 69 -9.96 -13.95 -7.35
C TYR A 69 -9.85 -13.22 -8.69
N PRO A 70 -9.81 -13.94 -9.82
CA PRO A 70 -9.59 -13.34 -11.15
C PRO A 70 -10.63 -12.25 -11.52
N ASP A 71 -11.86 -12.39 -11.02
CA ASP A 71 -12.95 -11.44 -11.26
C ASP A 71 -12.90 -10.20 -10.36
N ALA A 72 -12.02 -10.15 -9.36
CA ALA A 72 -11.85 -8.97 -8.53
C ALA A 72 -11.32 -7.81 -9.37
N LYS A 73 -11.83 -6.59 -9.10
CA LYS A 73 -11.35 -5.38 -9.78
C LYS A 73 -10.43 -4.57 -8.89
N LEU A 74 -9.38 -4.05 -9.49
CA LEU A 74 -8.38 -3.23 -8.82
C LEU A 74 -8.85 -1.76 -8.78
N ALA A 75 -8.83 -1.15 -7.59
CA ALA A 75 -9.13 0.27 -7.46
C ALA A 75 -7.88 1.08 -7.13
N ILE A 76 -7.63 1.39 -5.88
CA ILE A 76 -6.47 2.18 -5.44
C ILE A 76 -5.80 1.56 -4.21
N GLY A 77 -4.46 1.74 -4.10
CA GLY A 77 -3.66 1.21 -3.00
C GLY A 77 -2.56 2.17 -2.54
N PRO A 78 -2.89 3.16 -1.71
CA PRO A 78 -1.88 4.08 -1.16
C PRO A 78 -1.14 3.47 0.03
N THR A 79 0.02 4.04 0.32
CA THR A 79 0.69 3.90 1.62
C THR A 79 0.01 4.77 2.67
N ILE A 80 0.11 4.35 3.92
CA ILE A 80 -0.33 5.08 5.11
C ILE A 80 0.76 4.99 6.18
N ASP A 81 0.60 5.73 7.28
CA ASP A 81 1.53 5.66 8.41
C ASP A 81 1.72 4.20 8.87
N ASN A 82 2.98 3.74 8.79
CA ASN A 82 3.40 2.39 9.17
C ASN A 82 2.73 1.22 8.42
N GLY A 83 2.12 1.48 7.27
CA GLY A 83 1.43 0.44 6.52
C GLY A 83 0.96 0.86 5.13
N PHE A 84 -0.03 0.14 4.68
CA PHE A 84 -0.66 0.33 3.38
C PHE A 84 -2.08 -0.23 3.39
N TYR A 85 -2.86 0.11 2.38
CA TYR A 85 -4.07 -0.63 2.03
C TYR A 85 -4.26 -0.71 0.52
N TYR A 86 -5.13 -1.61 0.08
CA TYR A 86 -5.61 -1.65 -1.29
C TYR A 86 -7.11 -1.91 -1.31
N ASP A 87 -7.83 -1.18 -2.16
CA ASP A 87 -9.26 -1.29 -2.35
C ASP A 87 -9.56 -2.18 -3.56
N PHE A 88 -10.39 -3.20 -3.34
CA PHE A 88 -10.83 -4.16 -4.34
C PHE A 88 -12.35 -4.19 -4.43
N TYR A 89 -12.87 -4.39 -5.61
CA TYR A 89 -14.25 -4.80 -5.77
C TYR A 89 -14.30 -6.33 -5.96
N PHE A 90 -15.08 -7.00 -5.15
CA PHE A 90 -15.32 -8.44 -5.25
C PHE A 90 -16.76 -8.73 -5.60
N ASN A 91 -16.99 -9.65 -6.52
CA ASN A 91 -18.34 -10.17 -6.82
C ASN A 91 -18.88 -11.06 -5.70
N ASN A 92 -17.99 -11.70 -4.93
CA ASN A 92 -18.29 -12.57 -3.80
C ASN A 92 -17.80 -11.93 -2.49
N SER A 93 -18.26 -12.48 -1.35
CA SER A 93 -17.78 -12.00 -0.05
C SER A 93 -16.30 -12.31 0.14
N PHE A 94 -15.55 -11.32 0.62
CA PHE A 94 -14.17 -11.45 1.08
C PHE A 94 -14.12 -11.11 2.57
N SER A 95 -13.41 -11.90 3.36
CA SER A 95 -13.37 -11.81 4.81
C SER A 95 -11.94 -11.82 5.36
N ILE A 96 -11.80 -11.64 6.66
CA ILE A 96 -10.50 -11.73 7.35
C ILE A 96 -9.88 -13.13 7.23
N ASP A 97 -10.68 -14.18 7.09
CA ASP A 97 -10.20 -15.56 6.97
C ASP A 97 -9.45 -15.80 5.64
N ASP A 98 -9.76 -15.01 4.61
CA ASP A 98 -9.13 -15.07 3.31
C ASP A 98 -7.71 -14.47 3.29
N LEU A 99 -7.39 -13.59 4.26
CA LEU A 99 -6.10 -12.89 4.31
C LEU A 99 -4.91 -13.84 4.32
N LYS A 100 -5.02 -14.99 4.98
CA LYS A 100 -3.93 -15.96 5.02
C LYS A 100 -3.60 -16.53 3.64
N ALA A 101 -4.59 -16.84 2.85
CA ALA A 101 -4.40 -17.35 1.49
C ALA A 101 -3.75 -16.28 0.60
N VAL A 102 -4.17 -15.01 0.75
CA VAL A 102 -3.57 -13.88 0.04
C VAL A 102 -2.11 -13.67 0.46
N GLU A 103 -1.78 -13.71 1.76
CA GLU A 103 -0.39 -13.62 2.25
C GLU A 103 0.50 -14.75 1.68
N ASP A 104 -0.02 -15.97 1.65
CA ASP A 104 0.73 -17.12 1.13
C ASP A 104 1.01 -16.95 -0.37
N GLU A 105 0.07 -16.39 -1.14
CA GLU A 105 0.27 -16.06 -2.55
C GLU A 105 1.23 -14.90 -2.75
N MET A 106 1.13 -13.83 -1.94
CA MET A 106 2.10 -12.73 -1.94
C MET A 106 3.53 -13.23 -1.74
N ARG A 107 3.74 -14.14 -0.79
CA ARG A 107 5.07 -14.75 -0.56
C ARG A 107 5.59 -15.54 -1.75
N LYS A 108 4.72 -16.17 -2.53
CA LYS A 108 5.12 -16.86 -3.78
C LYS A 108 5.53 -15.85 -4.85
N ILE A 109 4.75 -14.77 -5.00
CA ILE A 109 5.05 -13.70 -5.96
C ILE A 109 6.42 -13.07 -5.63
N ILE A 110 6.68 -12.73 -4.37
CA ILE A 110 7.97 -12.16 -3.94
C ILE A 110 9.14 -13.10 -4.27
N LYS A 111 8.96 -14.41 -4.10
CA LYS A 111 10.00 -15.41 -4.44
C LYS A 111 10.36 -15.45 -5.92
N SER A 112 9.51 -14.94 -6.80
CA SER A 112 9.84 -14.81 -8.24
C SER A 112 10.97 -13.80 -8.49
N LYS A 113 11.20 -12.86 -7.54
CA LYS A 113 12.17 -11.77 -7.64
C LYS A 113 11.97 -10.94 -8.91
N SER A 114 10.69 -10.79 -9.31
CA SER A 114 10.33 -10.12 -10.54
C SER A 114 10.92 -8.71 -10.62
N VAL A 115 11.51 -8.38 -11.75
CA VAL A 115 11.90 -7.02 -12.07
C VAL A 115 10.64 -6.21 -12.37
N VAL A 116 10.58 -5.00 -11.86
CA VAL A 116 9.46 -4.07 -12.07
C VAL A 116 9.92 -2.99 -13.04
N THR A 117 9.27 -2.92 -14.17
CA THR A 117 9.57 -1.97 -15.23
C THR A 117 8.42 -0.99 -15.44
N LYS A 118 8.74 0.22 -15.85
CA LYS A 118 7.79 1.29 -16.14
C LYS A 118 7.73 1.59 -17.61
N THR A 119 6.51 1.76 -18.13
CA THR A 119 6.25 2.31 -19.46
C THR A 119 5.35 3.53 -19.33
N LEU A 120 5.48 4.46 -20.29
CA LEU A 120 4.67 5.67 -20.36
C LEU A 120 3.69 5.54 -21.53
N HIS A 121 2.44 5.86 -21.28
CA HIS A 121 1.36 5.74 -22.24
C HIS A 121 0.58 7.04 -22.38
N THR A 122 0.01 7.26 -23.56
CA THR A 122 -1.02 8.28 -23.75
C THR A 122 -2.30 7.89 -23.02
N LYS A 123 -3.20 8.85 -22.85
CA LYS A 123 -4.51 8.60 -22.21
C LYS A 123 -5.30 7.49 -22.90
N ASP A 124 -5.37 7.54 -24.22
CA ASP A 124 -6.14 6.58 -25.01
C ASP A 124 -5.55 5.17 -24.96
N GLU A 125 -4.21 5.05 -25.04
CA GLU A 125 -3.53 3.76 -24.90
C GLU A 125 -3.74 3.16 -23.49
N ALA A 126 -3.66 3.98 -22.46
CA ALA A 126 -3.86 3.52 -21.08
C ALA A 126 -5.31 3.09 -20.84
N ILE A 127 -6.32 3.83 -21.35
CA ILE A 127 -7.73 3.44 -21.27
C ILE A 127 -7.94 2.10 -21.98
N SER A 128 -7.47 1.97 -23.23
CA SER A 128 -7.63 0.73 -24.01
C SER A 128 -7.02 -0.48 -23.28
N LEU A 129 -5.84 -0.30 -22.70
CA LEU A 129 -5.16 -1.37 -21.96
C LEU A 129 -5.97 -1.85 -20.74
N PHE A 130 -6.51 -0.93 -19.93
CA PHE A 130 -7.27 -1.31 -18.74
C PHE A 130 -8.68 -1.77 -19.05
N ASP A 131 -9.28 -1.35 -20.16
CA ASP A 131 -10.53 -1.90 -20.69
C ASP A 131 -10.33 -3.34 -21.17
N ASP A 132 -9.24 -3.64 -21.88
CA ASP A 132 -8.89 -4.99 -22.33
C ASP A 132 -8.60 -5.93 -21.15
N LEU A 133 -8.08 -5.41 -20.04
CA LEU A 133 -7.86 -6.15 -18.79
C LEU A 133 -9.11 -6.25 -17.92
N ASP A 134 -10.24 -5.65 -18.35
CA ASP A 134 -11.48 -5.56 -17.58
C ASP A 134 -11.31 -4.89 -16.20
N GLU A 135 -10.42 -3.87 -16.12
CA GLU A 135 -10.12 -3.11 -14.90
C GLU A 135 -10.83 -1.74 -14.92
N SER A 136 -12.15 -1.77 -14.78
CA SER A 136 -13.04 -0.61 -14.95
C SER A 136 -12.71 0.58 -14.03
N PHE A 137 -12.30 0.34 -12.78
CA PHE A 137 -11.91 1.42 -11.86
C PHE A 137 -10.61 2.11 -12.29
N LYS A 138 -9.66 1.37 -12.87
CA LYS A 138 -8.43 1.94 -13.44
C LYS A 138 -8.74 2.78 -14.68
N ALA A 139 -9.59 2.28 -15.56
CA ALA A 139 -10.07 3.05 -16.72
C ALA A 139 -10.81 4.33 -16.29
N GLU A 140 -11.70 4.27 -15.28
CA GLU A 140 -12.38 5.46 -14.72
C GLU A 140 -11.39 6.49 -14.16
N ILE A 141 -10.35 6.06 -13.44
CA ILE A 141 -9.31 6.96 -12.92
C ILE A 141 -8.59 7.68 -14.05
N ILE A 142 -8.27 7.00 -15.15
CA ILE A 142 -7.58 7.58 -16.30
C ILE A 142 -8.52 8.57 -17.03
N VAL A 143 -9.77 8.19 -17.25
CA VAL A 143 -10.78 9.04 -17.92
C VAL A 143 -10.95 10.36 -17.18
N ASP A 144 -11.07 10.31 -15.84
CA ASP A 144 -11.30 11.50 -15.00
C ASP A 144 -10.03 12.33 -14.75
N SER A 145 -8.87 11.83 -15.15
CA SER A 145 -7.61 12.58 -15.02
C SER A 145 -7.55 13.71 -16.07
N GLU A 146 -7.06 14.88 -15.66
CA GLU A 146 -6.72 15.98 -16.57
C GLU A 146 -5.44 15.71 -17.37
N GLN A 147 -4.65 14.73 -16.97
CA GLN A 147 -3.43 14.30 -17.66
C GLN A 147 -3.78 13.68 -19.01
N THR A 148 -3.03 14.03 -20.04
CA THR A 148 -3.25 13.53 -21.42
C THR A 148 -2.18 12.53 -21.88
N ASN A 149 -0.98 12.58 -21.28
CA ASN A 149 0.16 11.75 -21.63
C ASN A 149 0.88 11.30 -20.36
N ASP A 150 1.87 10.44 -20.52
CA ASP A 150 2.79 9.98 -19.46
C ASP A 150 2.09 9.24 -18.32
N PHE A 151 0.99 8.52 -18.64
CA PHE A 151 0.42 7.57 -17.69
C PHE A 151 1.44 6.46 -17.42
N GLN A 152 1.83 6.34 -16.16
CA GLN A 152 2.85 5.37 -15.76
C GLN A 152 2.18 4.00 -15.52
N ILE A 153 2.62 3.03 -16.28
CA ILE A 153 2.19 1.64 -16.17
C ILE A 153 3.38 0.79 -15.77
N TYR A 154 3.22 0.06 -14.68
CA TYR A 154 4.26 -0.79 -14.13
C TYR A 154 3.96 -2.25 -14.42
N THR A 155 4.96 -2.96 -14.91
CA THR A 155 4.86 -4.37 -15.30
C THR A 155 5.88 -5.19 -14.54
N GLN A 156 5.47 -6.31 -14.00
CA GLN A 156 6.36 -7.34 -13.49
C GLN A 156 6.79 -8.27 -14.64
N GLU A 157 8.07 -8.26 -14.99
CA GLU A 157 8.57 -8.98 -16.16
C GLU A 157 8.33 -10.48 -16.12
N GLN A 158 8.50 -11.11 -14.94
CA GLN A 158 8.41 -12.57 -14.81
C GLN A 158 6.97 -13.07 -14.76
N THR A 159 6.03 -12.25 -14.33
CA THR A 159 4.62 -12.66 -14.14
C THR A 159 3.68 -12.03 -15.16
N GLY A 160 4.11 -10.95 -15.82
CA GLY A 160 3.28 -10.16 -16.72
C GLY A 160 2.18 -9.35 -16.03
N PHE A 161 2.20 -9.26 -14.70
CA PHE A 161 1.21 -8.44 -13.97
C PHE A 161 1.44 -6.95 -14.24
N ILE A 162 0.35 -6.24 -14.49
CA ILE A 162 0.35 -4.82 -14.86
C ILE A 162 -0.53 -4.03 -13.90
N ASP A 163 -0.07 -2.87 -13.46
CA ASP A 163 -0.91 -1.92 -12.72
C ASP A 163 -0.59 -0.45 -13.11
N LEU A 164 -1.63 0.39 -13.03
CA LEU A 164 -1.53 1.85 -13.14
C LEU A 164 -1.09 2.45 -11.81
N CYS A 165 0.03 3.15 -11.80
CA CYS A 165 0.54 3.76 -10.59
C CYS A 165 1.37 5.02 -10.88
N ARG A 166 1.50 5.91 -9.89
CA ARG A 166 2.36 7.10 -10.01
C ARG A 166 3.82 6.84 -9.65
N GLY A 167 4.12 5.68 -9.06
CA GLY A 167 5.47 5.33 -8.62
C GLY A 167 6.04 6.27 -7.53
N PRO A 168 7.36 6.22 -7.29
CA PRO A 168 8.25 5.19 -7.83
C PRO A 168 8.02 3.81 -7.21
N HIS A 169 8.54 2.78 -7.87
CA HIS A 169 8.53 1.40 -7.37
C HIS A 169 9.95 0.88 -7.14
N LEU A 170 10.05 -0.18 -6.34
CA LEU A 170 11.29 -0.95 -6.23
C LEU A 170 11.69 -1.50 -7.61
N PRO A 171 12.97 -1.52 -7.96
CA PRO A 171 13.43 -2.07 -9.24
C PRO A 171 13.20 -3.58 -9.36
N SER A 172 13.06 -4.26 -8.23
CA SER A 172 12.79 -5.71 -8.16
C SER A 172 12.08 -6.07 -6.86
N LEU A 173 11.26 -7.11 -6.90
CA LEU A 173 10.59 -7.65 -5.70
C LEU A 173 11.56 -8.29 -4.70
N ASP A 174 12.82 -8.48 -5.06
CA ASP A 174 13.89 -8.97 -4.17
C ASP A 174 14.20 -8.03 -2.99
N PHE A 175 13.85 -6.75 -3.12
CA PHE A 175 14.01 -5.75 -2.07
C PHE A 175 12.87 -5.76 -1.02
N ILE A 176 11.81 -6.54 -1.24
CA ILE A 176 10.69 -6.59 -0.30
C ILE A 176 11.10 -7.35 0.95
N GLY A 177 10.93 -6.69 2.10
CA GLY A 177 11.17 -7.24 3.42
C GLY A 177 10.01 -8.08 3.96
N GLU A 178 9.74 -7.96 5.26
CA GLU A 178 8.71 -8.72 5.95
C GLU A 178 7.39 -7.94 6.01
N PHE A 179 6.28 -8.63 5.88
CA PHE A 179 4.95 -8.01 5.88
C PHE A 179 3.90 -8.86 6.58
N LYS A 180 2.78 -8.21 6.92
CA LYS A 180 1.59 -8.83 7.48
C LYS A 180 0.35 -8.11 6.97
N LEU A 181 -0.65 -8.85 6.50
CA LEU A 181 -2.00 -8.32 6.32
C LEU A 181 -2.71 -8.29 7.68
N THR A 182 -3.36 -7.18 8.01
CA THR A 182 -3.83 -6.93 9.38
C THR A 182 -5.34 -7.05 9.54
N HIS A 183 -6.09 -6.41 8.67
CA HIS A 183 -7.55 -6.41 8.77
C HIS A 183 -8.22 -6.05 7.44
N VAL A 184 -9.54 -6.18 7.42
CA VAL A 184 -10.39 -5.87 6.27
C VAL A 184 -11.47 -4.89 6.70
N SER A 185 -11.81 -3.92 5.85
CA SER A 185 -12.96 -3.04 6.06
C SER A 185 -13.69 -2.75 4.75
N GLY A 186 -14.90 -2.23 4.84
CA GLY A 186 -15.61 -1.68 3.68
C GLY A 186 -15.22 -0.22 3.42
N ALA A 187 -15.20 0.17 2.16
CA ALA A 187 -15.02 1.56 1.75
C ALA A 187 -15.85 1.85 0.48
N TYR A 188 -16.57 2.95 0.44
CA TYR A 188 -17.24 3.34 -0.80
C TYR A 188 -16.25 3.92 -1.81
N TRP A 189 -16.43 3.56 -3.08
CA TRP A 189 -15.62 4.12 -4.15
C TRP A 189 -15.64 5.65 -4.12
N ARG A 190 -14.45 6.27 -4.00
CA ARG A 190 -14.26 7.72 -3.84
C ARG A 190 -15.02 8.35 -2.66
N GLY A 191 -15.36 7.56 -1.65
CA GLY A 191 -16.10 8.04 -0.48
C GLY A 191 -17.58 8.33 -0.73
N ASP A 192 -18.12 7.99 -1.89
CA ASP A 192 -19.50 8.24 -2.30
C ASP A 192 -20.35 7.00 -2.00
N SER A 193 -21.30 7.12 -1.07
CA SER A 193 -22.18 6.03 -0.64
C SER A 193 -23.17 5.57 -1.73
N THR A 194 -23.30 6.29 -2.83
CA THR A 194 -24.12 5.88 -4.00
C THR A 194 -23.35 4.99 -4.96
N LYS A 195 -22.02 4.91 -4.81
CA LYS A 195 -21.11 4.09 -5.63
C LYS A 195 -20.89 2.71 -5.00
N PRO A 196 -20.29 1.76 -5.76
CA PRO A 196 -20.03 0.42 -5.25
C PRO A 196 -19.21 0.43 -3.96
N MET A 197 -19.56 -0.47 -3.04
CA MET A 197 -18.77 -0.73 -1.85
C MET A 197 -17.61 -1.63 -2.23
N LEU A 198 -16.40 -1.19 -1.90
CA LEU A 198 -15.15 -1.90 -2.07
C LEU A 198 -14.73 -2.57 -0.76
N THR A 199 -13.96 -3.62 -0.87
CA THR A 199 -13.27 -4.24 0.25
C THR A 199 -11.87 -3.68 0.33
N ARG A 200 -11.53 -3.08 1.46
CA ARG A 200 -10.22 -2.52 1.77
C ARG A 200 -9.42 -3.51 2.59
N ILE A 201 -8.30 -3.96 2.05
CA ILE A 201 -7.36 -4.87 2.71
C ILE A 201 -6.19 -4.05 3.23
N TYR A 202 -5.94 -4.11 4.53
CA TYR A 202 -4.84 -3.41 5.18
C TYR A 202 -3.66 -4.33 5.45
N GLY A 203 -2.47 -3.74 5.43
CA GLY A 203 -1.24 -4.42 5.81
C GLY A 203 -0.18 -3.48 6.33
N THR A 204 0.88 -4.07 6.85
CA THR A 204 2.10 -3.39 7.28
C THR A 204 3.31 -4.12 6.73
N ALA A 205 4.41 -3.39 6.47
CA ALA A 205 5.66 -4.00 6.00
C ALA A 205 6.87 -3.25 6.55
N TRP A 206 7.95 -4.01 6.76
CA TRP A 206 9.17 -3.58 7.42
C TRP A 206 10.39 -4.24 6.78
N ASN A 207 11.55 -3.62 6.91
CA ASN A 207 12.78 -4.16 6.32
C ASN A 207 13.20 -5.48 6.97
N THR A 208 12.88 -5.67 8.24
CA THR A 208 13.29 -6.86 9.01
C THR A 208 12.13 -7.47 9.79
N LYS A 209 12.23 -8.77 10.07
CA LYS A 209 11.28 -9.49 10.92
C LYS A 209 11.20 -8.93 12.34
N GLN A 210 12.30 -8.41 12.87
CA GLN A 210 12.31 -7.78 14.18
C GLN A 210 11.46 -6.52 14.20
N GLU A 211 11.63 -5.62 13.24
CA GLU A 211 10.85 -4.40 13.12
C GLU A 211 9.35 -4.69 12.96
N LEU A 212 9.00 -5.69 12.13
CA LEU A 212 7.62 -6.14 11.99
C LEU A 212 7.05 -6.63 13.32
N ASN A 213 7.78 -7.50 14.04
CA ASN A 213 7.32 -8.02 15.33
C ASN A 213 7.17 -6.92 16.37
N ASP A 214 8.11 -5.99 16.45
CA ASP A 214 8.07 -4.85 17.37
C ASP A 214 6.84 -3.96 17.08
N HIS A 215 6.52 -3.74 15.80
CA HIS A 215 5.33 -3.01 15.40
C HIS A 215 4.04 -3.75 15.79
N LEU A 216 3.94 -5.04 15.50
CA LEU A 216 2.76 -5.85 15.84
C LEU A 216 2.56 -5.90 17.36
N THR A 217 3.63 -6.05 18.14
CA THR A 217 3.56 -6.00 19.60
C THR A 217 3.04 -4.66 20.11
N LYS A 218 3.50 -3.54 19.52
CA LYS A 218 2.98 -2.20 19.88
C LYS A 218 1.49 -2.06 19.57
N LEU A 219 1.01 -2.62 18.45
CA LEU A 219 -0.42 -2.61 18.11
C LEU A 219 -1.24 -3.43 19.12
N GLU A 220 -0.78 -4.64 19.48
CA GLU A 220 -1.43 -5.48 20.49
C GLU A 220 -1.48 -4.79 21.87
N GLU A 221 -0.40 -4.14 22.28
CA GLU A 221 -0.37 -3.38 23.52
C GLU A 221 -1.28 -2.17 23.47
N ALA A 222 -1.36 -1.46 22.34
CA ALA A 222 -2.27 -0.33 22.16
C ALA A 222 -3.74 -0.79 22.26
N GLU A 223 -4.07 -1.94 21.65
CA GLU A 223 -5.41 -2.54 21.74
C GLU A 223 -5.78 -2.93 23.19
N LYS A 224 -4.84 -3.51 23.94
CA LYS A 224 -5.02 -3.83 25.36
C LYS A 224 -5.24 -2.57 26.22
N ARG A 225 -4.69 -1.43 25.80
CA ARG A 225 -4.82 -0.13 26.49
C ARG A 225 -5.96 0.74 25.94
N ASP A 226 -6.78 0.23 25.02
CA ASP A 226 -7.92 0.99 24.48
C ASP A 226 -8.85 1.40 25.64
N HIS A 227 -8.97 2.71 25.85
CA HIS A 227 -9.79 3.29 26.92
C HIS A 227 -11.25 2.85 26.84
N ARG A 228 -11.80 2.57 25.66
CA ARG A 228 -13.18 2.09 25.47
C ARG A 228 -13.36 0.69 26.04
N LYS A 229 -12.33 -0.17 25.86
CA LYS A 229 -12.30 -1.52 26.41
C LYS A 229 -12.07 -1.49 27.91
N LEU A 230 -11.02 -0.81 28.35
CA LEU A 230 -10.69 -0.66 29.77
C LEU A 230 -11.79 0.07 30.55
N GLY A 231 -12.39 1.10 29.96
CA GLY A 231 -13.50 1.84 30.57
C GLY A 231 -14.69 0.96 30.86
N LYS A 232 -15.00 0.02 29.97
CA LYS A 232 -16.08 -0.96 30.18
C LYS A 232 -15.70 -2.07 31.18
N GLU A 233 -14.48 -2.63 31.04
CA GLU A 233 -13.99 -3.72 31.89
C GLU A 233 -13.84 -3.28 33.37
N LEU A 234 -13.37 -2.05 33.59
CA LEU A 234 -13.12 -1.47 34.91
C LEU A 234 -14.32 -0.65 35.43
N ASP A 235 -15.42 -0.64 34.72
CA ASP A 235 -16.64 0.10 35.09
C ASP A 235 -16.35 1.60 35.36
N LEU A 236 -15.60 2.24 34.45
CA LEU A 236 -15.15 3.62 34.64
C LEU A 236 -16.16 4.66 34.12
N PHE A 237 -16.81 4.36 33.01
CA PHE A 237 -17.79 5.24 32.36
C PHE A 237 -18.67 4.47 31.37
N HIS A 238 -19.77 5.09 30.97
CA HIS A 238 -20.58 4.62 29.84
C HIS A 238 -21.07 5.77 28.96
N PHE A 239 -21.57 5.42 27.79
CA PHE A 239 -22.29 6.32 26.88
C PHE A 239 -23.77 5.91 26.82
N GLN A 240 -24.64 6.87 26.60
CA GLN A 240 -26.09 6.65 26.42
C GLN A 240 -26.52 7.11 25.03
N GLU A 241 -27.47 6.41 24.45
CA GLU A 241 -28.03 6.75 23.14
C GLU A 241 -28.76 8.11 23.15
N GLU A 242 -29.37 8.45 24.26
CA GLU A 242 -30.12 9.68 24.49
C GLU A 242 -29.21 10.93 24.63
N ALA A 243 -27.90 10.71 24.86
CA ALA A 243 -26.92 11.79 25.03
C ALA A 243 -25.65 11.47 24.24
N PRO A 244 -25.69 11.47 22.89
CA PRO A 244 -24.57 11.08 22.06
C PRO A 244 -23.37 12.01 22.30
N GLY A 245 -22.20 11.40 22.54
CA GLY A 245 -20.95 12.11 22.79
C GLY A 245 -20.72 12.56 24.24
N MET A 246 -21.68 12.36 25.14
CA MET A 246 -21.49 12.64 26.57
C MET A 246 -20.98 11.40 27.31
N VAL A 247 -19.96 11.60 28.15
CA VAL A 247 -19.38 10.56 29.01
C VAL A 247 -20.01 10.61 30.38
N PHE A 248 -20.62 9.51 30.80
CA PHE A 248 -21.17 9.36 32.16
C PHE A 248 -20.15 8.61 33.02
N TRP A 249 -19.47 9.36 33.88
CA TRP A 249 -18.45 8.81 34.76
C TRP A 249 -19.03 8.05 35.92
N HIS A 250 -18.55 6.84 36.18
CA HIS A 250 -18.83 6.06 37.37
C HIS A 250 -17.88 6.49 38.52
N PRO A 251 -18.14 6.10 39.76
CA PRO A 251 -17.32 6.55 40.89
C PRO A 251 -15.83 6.26 40.74
N SER A 252 -15.47 5.07 40.27
CA SER A 252 -14.07 4.70 39.99
C SER A 252 -13.43 5.54 38.88
N GLY A 253 -14.18 5.80 37.82
CA GLY A 253 -13.72 6.63 36.69
C GLY A 253 -13.55 8.09 37.10
N TRP A 254 -14.48 8.62 37.89
CA TRP A 254 -14.39 9.98 38.43
C TRP A 254 -13.14 10.19 39.30
N THR A 255 -12.80 9.19 40.13
CA THR A 255 -11.59 9.23 40.98
C THR A 255 -10.30 9.28 40.18
N ILE A 256 -10.27 8.70 38.96
CA ILE A 256 -9.10 8.75 38.06
C ILE A 256 -9.06 10.09 37.31
N TYR A 257 -10.23 10.65 37.00
CA TYR A 257 -10.33 11.90 36.21
C TYR A 257 -10.04 13.14 37.08
N SER A 258 -10.39 13.18 38.34
CA SER A 258 -10.22 14.29 39.27
C SER A 258 -8.84 14.32 39.95
#